data_73d5965ae037a4f9cbc78cc7a181e103
#
_entry.id   73d5965ae037a4f9cbc78cc7a181e103
#
_cell.length_a   1.000
_cell.length_b   1.000
_cell.length_c   1.000
_cell.angle_alpha   90.00
_cell.angle_beta   90.00
_cell.angle_gamma   90.00
#
_symmetry.space_group_name_H-M   'P 1'
#
loop_
_entity.id
_entity.type
_entity.pdbx_description
1 polymer ?
#
loop_
_entity_poly.entity_id
_entity_poly.type
_entity_poly.pdbx_seq_one_letter_code
_entity_poly.pdbx_strand_id
1 'polypeptide(L)'
;RFTDAGHLLGSSEVELWLTEGDVERKIVFSGDVGNVDQPILNDPQPVAETDYLVVESTYGNRLHGERPDYVGALTEILQQTFDRGGTVVIPSFAVGRTQEMLYFIREIKEQGRVHGHDGFPVYVDSPLANEATSIFLQCPTENLDPEARELVRSGVNPLWFEGLRTSVPSHQCECRAEGHPFCQRNVRCGAYPASFKA
;
A
#
# COMPACT_ATOMS: atom_id res chain seq x y z
N ARG A 1 13.86 -22.39 -0.07
CA ARG A 1 14.30 -20.99 -0.06
C ARG A 1 13.12 -20.10 -0.35
N PHE A 2 13.10 -18.90 0.25
CA PHE A 2 12.16 -17.83 -0.08
C PHE A 2 12.94 -16.71 -0.78
N THR A 3 12.33 -16.15 -1.82
CA THR A 3 12.90 -15.06 -2.64
C THR A 3 11.82 -13.98 -2.76
N ASP A 4 12.17 -12.73 -2.67
CA ASP A 4 11.21 -11.62 -2.61
C ASP A 4 10.38 -11.53 -3.90
N ALA A 5 9.05 -11.57 -3.77
CA ALA A 5 8.12 -11.50 -4.91
C ALA A 5 7.63 -10.06 -5.19
N GLY A 6 7.94 -9.08 -4.34
CA GLY A 6 7.65 -7.66 -4.56
C GLY A 6 6.17 -7.28 -4.62
N HIS A 7 5.24 -8.16 -4.27
CA HIS A 7 3.80 -7.91 -4.39
C HIS A 7 3.23 -7.22 -3.13
N LEU A 8 3.51 -7.78 -1.98
CA LEU A 8 3.17 -7.25 -0.66
C LEU A 8 4.36 -7.45 0.28
N LEU A 9 4.35 -6.78 1.42
CA LEU A 9 5.36 -6.97 2.45
C LEU A 9 5.36 -8.42 2.91
N GLY A 10 6.50 -9.14 2.70
CA GLY A 10 6.66 -10.55 3.01
C GLY A 10 6.15 -11.52 1.94
N SER A 11 5.62 -11.03 0.80
CA SER A 11 5.33 -11.91 -0.33
C SER A 11 6.61 -12.54 -0.87
N SER A 12 6.57 -13.84 -1.15
CA SER A 12 7.77 -14.56 -1.54
C SER A 12 7.46 -15.64 -2.56
N GLU A 13 8.37 -15.77 -3.51
CA GLU A 13 8.49 -16.96 -4.32
C GLU A 13 9.07 -18.09 -3.48
N VAL A 14 8.60 -19.31 -3.69
CA VAL A 14 9.03 -20.49 -2.94
C VAL A 14 9.83 -21.41 -3.84
N GLU A 15 11.10 -21.57 -3.55
CA GLU A 15 12.01 -22.48 -4.26
C GLU A 15 12.17 -23.77 -3.43
N LEU A 16 11.88 -24.91 -4.04
CA LEU A 16 12.00 -26.26 -3.44
C LEU A 16 12.97 -27.09 -4.24
N TRP A 17 13.91 -27.73 -3.56
CA TRP A 17 14.77 -28.79 -4.13
C TRP A 17 14.30 -30.14 -3.58
N LEU A 18 13.95 -31.02 -4.46
CA LEU A 18 13.46 -32.37 -4.16
C LEU A 18 14.47 -33.38 -4.67
N THR A 19 14.94 -34.26 -3.79
CA THR A 19 15.91 -35.29 -4.11
C THR A 19 15.31 -36.66 -3.89
N GLU A 20 15.39 -37.54 -4.91
CA GLU A 20 15.00 -38.93 -4.85
C GLU A 20 16.10 -39.78 -5.49
N GLY A 21 16.79 -40.58 -4.68
CA GLY A 21 17.98 -41.30 -5.12
C GLY A 21 19.08 -40.35 -5.59
N ASP A 22 19.52 -40.50 -6.83
CA ASP A 22 20.56 -39.64 -7.44
C ASP A 22 19.96 -38.48 -8.27
N VAL A 23 18.64 -38.28 -8.22
CA VAL A 23 17.96 -37.28 -9.04
C VAL A 23 17.53 -36.14 -8.12
N GLU A 24 17.96 -34.91 -8.43
CA GLU A 24 17.45 -33.69 -7.83
C GLU A 24 16.63 -32.88 -8.86
N ARG A 25 15.54 -32.28 -8.39
CA ARG A 25 14.68 -31.37 -9.19
C ARG A 25 14.37 -30.12 -8.39
N LYS A 26 14.46 -28.98 -9.08
CA LYS A 26 14.07 -27.70 -8.54
C LYS A 26 12.66 -27.33 -9.01
N ILE A 27 11.77 -27.01 -8.08
CA ILE A 27 10.42 -26.52 -8.36
C ILE A 27 10.30 -25.13 -7.75
N VAL A 28 9.72 -24.20 -8.51
CA VAL A 28 9.44 -22.84 -8.06
C VAL A 28 7.95 -22.55 -8.13
N PHE A 29 7.43 -21.96 -7.05
CA PHE A 29 6.08 -21.40 -6.98
C PHE A 29 6.22 -19.88 -6.87
N SER A 30 5.68 -19.13 -7.84
CA SER A 30 5.83 -17.67 -7.87
C SER A 30 5.04 -16.96 -6.76
N GLY A 31 3.94 -17.54 -6.29
CA GLY A 31 2.94 -16.74 -5.59
C GLY A 31 2.43 -15.62 -6.50
N ASP A 32 1.97 -14.51 -5.90
CA ASP A 32 1.61 -13.30 -6.63
C ASP A 32 2.86 -12.44 -6.81
N VAL A 33 3.21 -12.11 -8.05
CA VAL A 33 4.42 -11.35 -8.40
C VAL A 33 4.07 -9.86 -8.51
N GLY A 34 4.82 -9.01 -7.81
CA GLY A 34 4.67 -7.56 -7.87
C GLY A 34 5.26 -6.92 -9.11
N ASN A 35 5.03 -5.63 -9.24
CA ASN A 35 5.69 -4.80 -10.24
C ASN A 35 7.04 -4.27 -9.71
N VAL A 36 7.92 -3.88 -10.62
CA VAL A 36 9.13 -3.13 -10.28
C VAL A 36 8.82 -1.70 -9.87
N ASP A 37 9.73 -1.07 -9.14
CA ASP A 37 9.64 0.34 -8.69
C ASP A 37 8.36 0.66 -7.90
N GLN A 38 7.78 -0.29 -7.18
CA GLN A 38 6.70 0.00 -6.25
C GLN A 38 7.23 0.70 -5.00
N PRO A 39 6.57 1.75 -4.50
CA PRO A 39 7.03 2.42 -3.30
C PRO A 39 6.94 1.48 -2.09
N ILE A 40 7.87 1.65 -1.17
CA ILE A 40 7.99 0.95 0.11
C ILE A 40 8.55 -0.48 -0.01
N LEU A 41 8.27 -1.20 -1.08
CA LEU A 41 8.60 -2.61 -1.24
C LEU A 41 9.83 -2.79 -2.12
N ASN A 42 10.65 -3.80 -1.81
CA ASN A 42 11.68 -4.23 -2.73
C ASN A 42 11.08 -4.77 -4.03
N ASP A 43 11.82 -4.62 -5.11
CA ASP A 43 11.45 -5.22 -6.40
C ASP A 43 11.45 -6.75 -6.33
N PRO A 44 10.63 -7.42 -7.16
CA PRO A 44 10.70 -8.86 -7.32
C PRO A 44 12.11 -9.31 -7.72
N GLN A 45 12.64 -10.31 -7.05
CA GLN A 45 13.95 -10.85 -7.36
C GLN A 45 13.82 -11.99 -8.37
N PRO A 46 14.57 -11.97 -9.47
CA PRO A 46 14.47 -13.04 -10.45
C PRO A 46 14.98 -14.36 -9.88
N VAL A 47 14.19 -15.40 -10.01
CA VAL A 47 14.63 -16.76 -9.72
C VAL A 47 15.43 -17.29 -10.91
N ALA A 48 16.61 -17.84 -10.59
CA ALA A 48 17.46 -18.51 -11.57
C ALA A 48 16.78 -19.82 -12.09
N GLU A 49 17.49 -20.59 -12.86
CA GLU A 49 17.04 -21.84 -13.48
C GLU A 49 16.19 -22.72 -12.55
N THR A 50 15.14 -23.32 -13.10
CA THR A 50 14.27 -24.28 -12.43
C THR A 50 13.84 -25.37 -13.39
N ASP A 51 13.62 -26.60 -12.88
CA ASP A 51 13.09 -27.69 -13.67
C ASP A 51 11.55 -27.54 -13.90
N TYR A 52 10.86 -27.02 -12.87
CA TYR A 52 9.40 -26.82 -12.92
C TYR A 52 9.04 -25.45 -12.35
N LEU A 53 8.17 -24.74 -13.06
CA LEU A 53 7.66 -23.43 -12.62
C LEU A 53 6.13 -23.46 -12.53
N VAL A 54 5.60 -23.11 -11.35
CA VAL A 54 4.19 -22.84 -11.13
C VAL A 54 4.06 -21.33 -10.96
N VAL A 55 3.51 -20.66 -11.98
CA VAL A 55 3.47 -19.20 -12.05
C VAL A 55 2.04 -18.69 -12.15
N GLU A 56 1.76 -17.56 -11.46
CA GLU A 56 0.51 -16.86 -11.63
C GLU A 56 0.30 -16.38 -13.07
N SER A 57 -0.95 -16.10 -13.43
CA SER A 57 -1.28 -15.59 -14.77
C SER A 57 -2.44 -14.57 -14.75
N THR A 58 -2.60 -13.85 -13.66
CA THR A 58 -3.71 -12.90 -13.43
C THR A 58 -3.82 -11.87 -14.57
N TYR A 59 -2.69 -11.35 -15.03
CA TYR A 59 -2.60 -10.45 -16.17
C TYR A 59 -1.82 -11.05 -17.35
N GLY A 60 -1.78 -12.38 -17.47
CA GLY A 60 -1.00 -13.08 -18.47
C GLY A 60 -1.37 -12.79 -19.93
N ASN A 61 -2.53 -12.18 -20.17
CA ASN A 61 -3.02 -11.84 -21.51
C ASN A 61 -2.92 -10.33 -21.86
N ARG A 62 -2.26 -9.51 -21.02
CA ARG A 62 -2.12 -8.07 -21.26
C ARG A 62 -0.83 -7.53 -20.67
N LEU A 63 -0.36 -6.44 -21.25
CA LEU A 63 0.73 -5.65 -20.70
C LEU A 63 0.18 -4.55 -19.80
N HIS A 64 0.91 -4.22 -18.75
CA HIS A 64 0.70 -2.98 -18.02
C HIS A 64 1.14 -1.81 -18.91
N GLY A 65 0.37 -0.71 -18.92
CA GLY A 65 0.77 0.53 -19.57
C GLY A 65 1.95 1.21 -18.85
N GLU A 66 2.37 2.35 -19.40
CA GLU A 66 3.34 3.20 -18.73
C GLU A 66 2.84 3.59 -17.33
N ARG A 67 3.76 3.66 -16.37
CA ARG A 67 3.44 4.02 -15.00
C ARG A 67 3.03 5.50 -14.95
N PRO A 68 1.81 5.84 -14.51
CA PRO A 68 1.41 7.22 -14.40
C PRO A 68 2.09 7.92 -13.23
N ASP A 69 2.15 9.25 -13.27
CA ASP A 69 2.51 10.07 -12.11
C ASP A 69 1.36 10.03 -11.08
N TYR A 70 1.41 9.02 -10.19
CA TYR A 70 0.38 8.84 -9.16
C TYR A 70 0.33 10.02 -8.18
N VAL A 71 1.47 10.58 -7.82
CA VAL A 71 1.56 11.70 -6.87
C VAL A 71 0.96 12.96 -7.49
N GLY A 72 1.30 13.28 -8.74
CA GLY A 72 0.73 14.41 -9.47
C GLY A 72 -0.78 14.26 -9.67
N ALA A 73 -1.24 13.12 -10.16
CA ALA A 73 -2.66 12.86 -10.36
C ALA A 73 -3.48 12.93 -9.06
N LEU A 74 -2.96 12.36 -7.97
CA LEU A 74 -3.60 12.43 -6.66
C LEU A 74 -3.63 13.87 -6.13
N THR A 75 -2.55 14.64 -6.31
CA THR A 75 -2.49 16.06 -5.94
C THR A 75 -3.59 16.85 -6.63
N GLU A 76 -3.77 16.66 -7.93
CA GLU A 76 -4.80 17.34 -8.70
C GLU A 76 -6.21 17.03 -8.19
N ILE A 77 -6.50 15.75 -7.93
CA ILE A 77 -7.80 15.32 -7.38
C ILE A 77 -8.05 15.93 -6.01
N LEU A 78 -7.04 15.94 -5.12
CA LEU A 78 -7.13 16.54 -3.80
C LEU A 78 -7.40 18.04 -3.91
N GLN A 79 -6.61 18.79 -4.71
CA GLN A 79 -6.76 20.22 -4.90
C GLN A 79 -8.17 20.58 -5.39
N GLN A 80 -8.59 20.01 -6.52
CA GLN A 80 -9.89 20.28 -7.12
C GLN A 80 -11.06 19.94 -6.20
N THR A 81 -10.91 18.89 -5.37
CA THR A 81 -11.98 18.49 -4.46
C THR A 81 -12.04 19.40 -3.24
N PHE A 82 -10.90 19.78 -2.69
CA PHE A 82 -10.85 20.66 -1.51
C PHE A 82 -11.26 22.10 -1.86
N ASP A 83 -10.90 22.61 -3.03
CA ASP A 83 -11.32 23.93 -3.52
C ASP A 83 -12.86 24.05 -3.60
N ARG A 84 -13.54 22.93 -3.79
CA ARG A 84 -15.01 22.84 -3.78
C ARG A 84 -15.59 22.54 -2.39
N GLY A 85 -14.75 22.44 -1.34
CA GLY A 85 -15.16 22.06 0.01
C GLY A 85 -15.56 20.58 0.14
N GLY A 86 -15.09 19.74 -0.76
CA GLY A 86 -15.42 18.32 -0.82
C GLY A 86 -14.50 17.43 0.01
N THR A 87 -14.81 16.14 0.01
CA THR A 87 -14.01 15.09 0.65
C THR A 87 -13.64 14.04 -0.39
N VAL A 88 -12.37 13.63 -0.42
CA VAL A 88 -11.89 12.53 -1.25
C VAL A 88 -12.01 11.22 -0.46
N VAL A 89 -12.61 10.20 -1.07
CA VAL A 89 -12.71 8.85 -0.52
C VAL A 89 -11.96 7.90 -1.46
N ILE A 90 -10.95 7.21 -0.91
CA ILE A 90 -10.10 6.29 -1.66
C ILE A 90 -10.39 4.87 -1.18
N PRO A 91 -11.15 4.06 -1.95
CA PRO A 91 -11.31 2.64 -1.64
C PRO A 91 -10.00 1.90 -1.90
N SER A 92 -9.51 1.18 -0.89
CA SER A 92 -8.24 0.47 -0.94
C SER A 92 -8.32 -0.83 -0.15
N PHE A 93 -7.52 -1.83 -0.53
CA PHE A 93 -7.33 -3.00 0.32
C PHE A 93 -6.56 -2.60 1.58
N ALA A 94 -6.86 -3.29 2.70
CA ALA A 94 -6.26 -3.00 3.99
C ALA A 94 -4.74 -3.19 4.01
N VAL A 95 -4.24 -4.14 3.21
CA VAL A 95 -2.81 -4.45 3.06
C VAL A 95 -2.35 -4.05 1.65
N GLY A 96 -1.20 -3.43 1.57
CA GLY A 96 -0.54 -2.98 0.33
C GLY A 96 -1.05 -1.61 -0.12
N ARG A 97 -2.21 -1.55 -0.79
CA ARG A 97 -2.71 -0.31 -1.39
C ARG A 97 -2.97 0.84 -0.39
N THR A 98 -3.42 0.53 0.81
CA THR A 98 -3.59 1.57 1.84
C THR A 98 -2.24 2.19 2.22
N GLN A 99 -1.21 1.39 2.43
CA GLN A 99 0.12 1.86 2.79
C GLN A 99 0.75 2.68 1.66
N GLU A 100 0.59 2.24 0.42
CA GLU A 100 1.03 3.00 -0.76
C GLU A 100 0.35 4.38 -0.84
N MET A 101 -0.96 4.46 -0.60
CA MET A 101 -1.69 5.73 -0.57
C MET A 101 -1.21 6.64 0.56
N LEU A 102 -0.93 6.10 1.74
CA LEU A 102 -0.35 6.86 2.85
C LEU A 102 1.02 7.42 2.51
N TYR A 103 1.86 6.63 1.83
CA TYR A 103 3.17 7.07 1.35
C TYR A 103 3.06 8.26 0.40
N PHE A 104 2.20 8.19 -0.61
CA PHE A 104 1.98 9.29 -1.55
C PHE A 104 1.39 10.53 -0.87
N ILE A 105 0.43 10.36 0.04
CA ILE A 105 -0.18 11.49 0.76
C ILE A 105 0.85 12.17 1.68
N ARG A 106 1.73 11.40 2.33
CA ARG A 106 2.85 11.96 3.10
C ARG A 106 3.71 12.86 2.23
N GLU A 107 4.14 12.35 1.07
CA GLU A 107 4.95 13.10 0.12
C GLU A 107 4.26 14.40 -0.34
N ILE A 108 2.98 14.32 -0.70
CA ILE A 108 2.17 15.49 -1.10
C ILE A 108 2.13 16.54 0.01
N LYS A 109 1.95 16.13 1.26
CA LYS A 109 1.89 17.04 2.41
C LYS A 109 3.25 17.65 2.74
N GLU A 110 4.31 16.85 2.77
CA GLU A 110 5.68 17.31 3.03
C GLU A 110 6.17 18.31 1.98
N GLN A 111 5.78 18.12 0.73
CA GLN A 111 6.12 19.01 -0.37
C GLN A 111 5.14 20.20 -0.52
N GLY A 112 4.09 20.28 0.30
CA GLY A 112 3.09 21.36 0.24
C GLY A 112 2.40 21.46 -1.12
N ARG A 113 2.16 20.34 -1.81
CA ARG A 113 1.63 20.32 -3.18
C ARG A 113 0.16 20.75 -3.29
N VAL A 114 -0.60 20.68 -2.19
CA VAL A 114 -2.02 21.08 -2.15
C VAL A 114 -2.09 22.47 -1.52
N HIS A 115 -2.34 23.49 -2.32
CA HIS A 115 -2.27 24.89 -1.90
C HIS A 115 -3.54 25.34 -1.19
N GLY A 116 -3.37 26.10 -0.10
CA GLY A 116 -4.49 26.65 0.66
C GLY A 116 -5.21 25.65 1.57
N HIS A 117 -4.75 24.39 1.59
CA HIS A 117 -5.34 23.31 2.39
C HIS A 117 -4.28 22.48 3.15
N ASP A 118 -3.15 23.09 3.51
CA ASP A 118 -1.96 22.40 4.05
C ASP A 118 -2.25 21.48 5.24
N GLY A 119 -3.23 21.83 6.06
CA GLY A 119 -3.62 21.08 7.26
C GLY A 119 -4.69 20.00 7.05
N PHE A 120 -5.01 19.60 5.83
CA PHE A 120 -6.11 18.64 5.62
C PHE A 120 -5.91 17.32 6.39
N PRO A 121 -6.95 16.84 7.10
CA PRO A 121 -6.88 15.58 7.82
C PRO A 121 -7.04 14.39 6.88
N VAL A 122 -6.40 13.29 7.25
CA VAL A 122 -6.50 12.00 6.56
C VAL A 122 -6.97 10.94 7.56
N TYR A 123 -7.98 10.18 7.20
CA TYR A 123 -8.54 9.14 8.05
C TYR A 123 -8.37 7.77 7.41
N VAL A 124 -7.79 6.83 8.16
CA VAL A 124 -7.79 5.40 7.80
C VAL A 124 -8.96 4.75 8.55
N ASP A 125 -10.03 4.45 7.81
CA ASP A 125 -11.28 3.93 8.36
C ASP A 125 -11.37 2.39 8.21
N SER A 126 -10.32 1.71 8.72
CA SER A 126 -10.22 0.25 8.71
C SER A 126 -9.29 -0.22 9.84
N PRO A 127 -9.80 -0.94 10.86
CA PRO A 127 -8.97 -1.52 11.91
C PRO A 127 -7.86 -2.41 11.34
N LEU A 128 -8.19 -3.26 10.35
CA LEU A 128 -7.22 -4.13 9.71
C LEU A 128 -6.11 -3.36 8.98
N ALA A 129 -6.46 -2.24 8.32
CA ALA A 129 -5.45 -1.39 7.67
C ALA A 129 -4.52 -0.73 8.70
N ASN A 130 -5.04 -0.35 9.86
CA ASN A 130 -4.24 0.21 10.95
C ASN A 130 -3.26 -0.82 11.52
N GLU A 131 -3.72 -2.05 11.74
CA GLU A 131 -2.86 -3.15 12.18
C GLU A 131 -1.79 -3.49 11.13
N ALA A 132 -2.18 -3.60 9.86
CA ALA A 132 -1.24 -3.81 8.76
C ALA A 132 -0.19 -2.71 8.70
N THR A 133 -0.59 -1.44 8.79
CA THR A 133 0.34 -0.30 8.81
C THR A 133 1.31 -0.38 9.98
N SER A 134 0.85 -0.80 11.17
CA SER A 134 1.71 -1.02 12.32
C SER A 134 2.76 -2.12 12.08
N ILE A 135 2.39 -3.20 11.39
CA ILE A 135 3.32 -4.27 11.00
C ILE A 135 4.38 -3.76 10.02
N PHE A 136 3.98 -2.98 9.01
CA PHE A 136 4.92 -2.35 8.08
C PHE A 136 5.99 -1.51 8.81
N LEU A 137 5.60 -0.77 9.84
CA LEU A 137 6.51 0.05 10.64
C LEU A 137 7.46 -0.76 11.55
N GLN A 138 7.11 -1.99 11.86
CA GLN A 138 7.93 -2.90 12.68
C GLN A 138 8.80 -3.82 11.81
N CYS A 139 8.62 -3.81 10.51
CA CYS A 139 9.35 -4.66 9.60
C CYS A 139 10.85 -4.28 9.58
N PRO A 140 11.76 -5.27 9.46
CA PRO A 140 13.15 -5.00 9.21
C PRO A 140 13.36 -4.13 7.97
N THR A 141 14.22 -3.12 8.07
CA THR A 141 14.44 -2.14 6.99
C THR A 141 14.98 -2.76 5.70
N GLU A 142 15.58 -3.93 5.76
CA GLU A 142 16.05 -4.70 4.60
C GLU A 142 14.92 -5.14 3.65
N ASN A 143 13.69 -5.23 4.16
CA ASN A 143 12.51 -5.60 3.38
C ASN A 143 11.85 -4.38 2.70
N LEU A 144 12.37 -3.19 2.94
CA LEU A 144 11.90 -1.96 2.33
C LEU A 144 12.75 -1.61 1.10
N ASP A 145 12.17 -0.87 0.17
CA ASP A 145 12.90 -0.31 -0.96
C ASP A 145 14.01 0.67 -0.49
N PRO A 146 14.96 1.05 -1.34
CA PRO A 146 16.05 1.94 -0.96
C PRO A 146 15.58 3.30 -0.44
N GLU A 147 14.50 3.86 -0.98
CA GLU A 147 13.98 5.17 -0.63
C GLU A 147 13.30 5.15 0.75
N ALA A 148 12.37 4.22 0.99
CA ALA A 148 11.74 4.06 2.29
C ALA A 148 12.76 3.69 3.38
N ARG A 149 13.77 2.91 3.03
CA ARG A 149 14.89 2.56 3.93
C ARG A 149 15.66 3.80 4.38
N GLU A 150 15.93 4.72 3.46
CA GLU A 150 16.65 5.97 3.79
C GLU A 150 15.79 6.90 4.62
N LEU A 151 14.47 6.98 4.36
CA LEU A 151 13.53 7.71 5.21
C LEU A 151 13.57 7.19 6.65
N VAL A 152 13.47 5.87 6.83
CA VAL A 152 13.52 5.26 8.17
C VAL A 152 14.87 5.53 8.85
N ARG A 153 16.00 5.45 8.15
CA ARG A 153 17.33 5.74 8.68
C ARG A 153 17.50 7.20 9.12
N SER A 154 16.86 8.12 8.40
CA SER A 154 16.83 9.54 8.76
C SER A 154 15.86 9.86 9.91
N GLY A 155 15.16 8.86 10.44
CA GLY A 155 14.18 9.01 11.51
C GLY A 155 12.78 9.43 11.04
N VAL A 156 12.54 9.42 9.74
CA VAL A 156 11.23 9.73 9.14
C VAL A 156 10.42 8.44 9.03
N ASN A 157 9.18 8.48 9.52
CA ASN A 157 8.24 7.38 9.34
C ASN A 157 7.59 7.49 7.94
N PRO A 158 7.80 6.52 7.02
CA PRO A 158 7.32 6.62 5.66
C PRO A 158 5.79 6.58 5.52
N LEU A 159 5.07 6.13 6.56
CA LEU A 159 3.62 5.95 6.55
C LEU A 159 2.89 6.84 7.54
N TRP A 160 3.61 7.77 8.19
CA TRP A 160 3.03 8.66 9.18
C TRP A 160 3.31 10.13 8.83
N PHE A 161 2.33 10.98 9.04
CA PHE A 161 2.42 12.41 8.84
C PHE A 161 1.42 13.15 9.73
N GLU A 162 1.63 14.44 9.94
CA GLU A 162 0.72 15.26 10.72
C GLU A 162 -0.69 15.32 10.09
N GLY A 163 -1.72 15.11 10.93
CA GLY A 163 -3.11 15.05 10.49
C GLY A 163 -3.59 13.66 10.05
N LEU A 164 -2.74 12.63 10.09
CA LEU A 164 -3.18 11.25 9.95
C LEU A 164 -3.94 10.81 11.20
N ARG A 165 -5.12 10.27 11.02
CA ARG A 165 -6.00 9.77 12.08
C ARG A 165 -6.51 8.38 11.74
N THR A 166 -6.60 7.54 12.76
CA THR A 166 -7.20 6.21 12.63
C THR A 166 -8.60 6.26 13.21
N SER A 167 -9.57 5.62 12.55
CA SER A 167 -10.91 5.49 13.11
C SER A 167 -10.87 4.63 14.36
N VAL A 168 -11.52 5.11 15.43
CA VAL A 168 -11.70 4.32 16.65
C VAL A 168 -12.77 3.26 16.38
N PRO A 169 -12.66 2.03 16.92
CA PRO A 169 -13.65 0.95 16.72
C PRO A 169 -15.10 1.29 17.09
N SER A 170 -15.34 2.34 17.88
CA SER A 170 -16.67 2.80 18.30
C SER A 170 -17.55 3.35 17.16
N HIS A 171 -16.97 3.68 16.00
CA HIS A 171 -17.73 3.99 14.79
C HIS A 171 -17.89 2.75 13.89
N GLN A 172 -18.15 1.59 14.48
CA GLN A 172 -18.73 0.48 13.77
C GLN A 172 -20.09 0.91 13.26
N CYS A 173 -20.03 1.36 12.08
CA CYS A 173 -21.01 1.72 11.13
C CYS A 173 -22.44 1.20 11.42
N GLU A 174 -23.40 2.11 11.47
CA GLU A 174 -24.83 1.86 11.26
C GLU A 174 -25.14 1.19 9.90
N CYS A 175 -24.17 0.89 9.08
CA CYS A 175 -24.30 0.09 7.84
C CYS A 175 -24.67 -1.37 8.06
N ARG A 176 -24.89 -1.84 9.30
CA ARG A 176 -25.43 -3.18 9.58
C ARG A 176 -26.90 -3.35 9.18
N ALA A 177 -27.61 -2.27 8.87
CA ALA A 177 -29.04 -2.32 8.61
C ALA A 177 -29.43 -2.65 7.16
N GLU A 178 -28.51 -2.59 6.18
CA GLU A 178 -28.87 -2.73 4.75
C GLU A 178 -28.21 -3.88 4.00
N GLY A 179 -27.71 -4.91 4.67
CA GLY A 179 -27.38 -6.20 4.01
C GLY A 179 -26.29 -6.17 2.93
N HIS A 180 -25.49 -5.12 2.82
CA HIS A 180 -24.41 -5.04 1.82
C HIS A 180 -23.12 -5.71 2.32
N PRO A 181 -22.64 -6.79 1.65
CA PRO A 181 -21.48 -7.57 2.10
C PRO A 181 -20.12 -6.90 1.93
N PHE A 182 -20.04 -5.67 1.42
CA PHE A 182 -18.78 -4.97 1.15
C PHE A 182 -18.79 -3.55 1.69
N CYS A 183 -18.52 -3.38 2.99
CA CYS A 183 -18.14 -2.09 3.53
C CYS A 183 -16.62 -2.09 3.86
N GLN A 184 -15.76 -2.04 2.85
CA GLN A 184 -14.34 -1.72 3.01
C GLN A 184 -14.17 -0.22 2.80
N ARG A 185 -14.13 0.53 3.88
CA ARG A 185 -13.83 1.97 3.86
C ARG A 185 -12.41 2.15 4.37
N ASN A 186 -11.49 2.60 3.53
CA ASN A 186 -10.10 2.47 3.89
C ASN A 186 -9.37 3.80 4.10
N VAL A 187 -9.55 4.81 3.25
CA VAL A 187 -8.90 6.11 3.43
C VAL A 187 -9.86 7.24 3.08
N ARG A 188 -9.93 8.26 3.93
CA ARG A 188 -10.65 9.50 3.65
C ARG A 188 -9.76 10.70 3.85
N CYS A 189 -9.73 11.58 2.87
CA CYS A 189 -9.11 12.88 2.96
C CYS A 189 -10.20 13.95 2.79
N GLY A 190 -10.28 14.92 3.68
CA GLY A 190 -11.33 15.93 3.60
C GLY A 190 -10.91 17.28 4.12
N ALA A 191 -11.43 18.35 3.46
CA ALA A 191 -11.47 19.67 4.06
C ALA A 191 -12.66 19.71 5.04
N TYR A 192 -12.42 19.86 6.33
CA TYR A 192 -13.49 20.14 7.30
C TYR A 192 -13.79 21.63 7.33
N PRO A 193 -15.06 22.05 7.19
CA PRO A 193 -15.44 23.38 7.59
C PRO A 193 -15.20 23.53 9.11
N ALA A 194 -14.73 24.70 9.53
CA ALA A 194 -14.29 25.02 10.89
C ALA A 194 -15.42 25.01 11.97
N SER A 195 -16.46 24.24 11.81
CA SER A 195 -17.65 24.19 12.67
C SER A 195 -18.15 22.79 12.99
N PHE A 196 -17.30 21.97 13.63
CA PHE A 196 -17.80 20.91 14.50
C PHE A 196 -17.31 21.18 15.92
N LYS A 197 -18.10 21.97 16.68
CA LYS A 197 -18.01 21.99 18.13
C LYS A 197 -18.60 20.68 18.64
N ALA A 198 -17.87 20.06 19.60
CA ALA A 198 -18.24 18.88 20.37
C ALA A 198 -19.63 18.97 20.97
#